data_f146506184bbf661d436f62cdc5e5e27
#
_entry.id   f146506184bbf661d436f62cdc5e5e27
#
_cell.length_a   1.000
_cell.length_b   1.000
_cell.length_c   1.000
_cell.angle_alpha   90.00
_cell.angle_beta   90.00
_cell.angle_gamma   90.00
#
_symmetry.space_group_name_H-M   'P 1'
#
loop_
_entity.id
_entity.type
_entity.pdbx_description
1 polymer ?
#
loop_
_entity_poly.entity_id
_entity_poly.type
_entity_poly.pdbx_seq_one_letter_code
_entity_poly.pdbx_strand_id
1 'polypeptide(L)'
;MDLKLIYGNMRALCEAPQMMLHYADIPYEYKMVWDHYGSSWAEVKKDIIFNRLPILIINEDKYLWQSNTIIRYLSNLTKTKPSDEFQLAYCDAVFESTHEMFSPLNPTINMTFGEKYNSNKKKLLEDILPNSLNNFQKLLQN
;
A
#
# COMPACT_ATOMS: atom_id res chain seq x y z
N MET A 1 -4.20 -21.72 5.94
CA MET A 1 -4.89 -20.47 5.54
C MET A 1 -4.35 -20.12 4.17
N ASP A 2 -5.22 -19.98 3.22
CA ASP A 2 -4.86 -19.60 1.86
C ASP A 2 -4.96 -18.07 1.71
N LEU A 3 -3.92 -17.45 1.17
CA LEU A 3 -3.83 -16.00 0.96
C LEU A 3 -3.53 -15.70 -0.49
N LYS A 4 -4.35 -14.83 -1.08
CA LYS A 4 -4.16 -14.37 -2.45
C LYS A 4 -4.17 -12.85 -2.49
N LEU A 5 -3.11 -12.26 -3.00
CA LEU A 5 -2.92 -10.81 -3.09
C LEU A 5 -3.10 -10.37 -4.54
N ILE A 6 -4.14 -9.59 -4.81
CA ILE A 6 -4.48 -9.12 -6.16
C ILE A 6 -4.04 -7.67 -6.33
N TYR A 7 -3.22 -7.41 -7.34
CA TYR A 7 -2.72 -6.07 -7.63
C TYR A 7 -2.36 -5.91 -9.13
N GLY A 8 -1.58 -4.88 -9.45
CA GLY A 8 -1.00 -4.65 -10.78
C GLY A 8 0.47 -5.08 -10.87
N ASN A 9 1.06 -4.94 -12.03
CA ASN A 9 2.49 -5.21 -12.24
C ASN A 9 3.36 -4.05 -11.72
N MET A 10 3.27 -3.77 -10.43
CA MET A 10 4.03 -2.70 -9.77
C MET A 10 4.13 -2.98 -8.27
N ARG A 11 5.13 -2.45 -7.61
CA ARG A 11 5.33 -2.59 -6.16
C ARG A 11 4.33 -1.74 -5.38
N ALA A 12 4.50 -0.44 -5.41
CA ALA A 12 3.61 0.59 -4.84
C ALA A 12 2.90 0.13 -3.53
N LEU A 13 1.58 0.23 -3.47
CA LEU A 13 0.79 -0.06 -2.26
C LEU A 13 0.74 -1.55 -1.88
N CYS A 14 1.27 -2.44 -2.71
CA CYS A 14 1.31 -3.88 -2.45
C CYS A 14 2.66 -4.36 -1.93
N GLU A 15 3.69 -3.51 -1.94
CA GLU A 15 5.05 -3.88 -1.51
C GLU A 15 5.09 -4.21 -0.01
N ALA A 16 4.55 -3.35 0.85
CA ALA A 16 4.55 -3.59 2.29
C ALA A 16 3.81 -4.88 2.70
N PRO A 17 2.60 -5.18 2.19
CA PRO A 17 1.96 -6.48 2.37
C PRO A 17 2.85 -7.66 2.00
N GLN A 18 3.52 -7.61 0.85
CA GLN A 18 4.42 -8.68 0.41
C GLN A 18 5.63 -8.83 1.34
N MET A 19 6.27 -7.71 1.71
CA MET A 19 7.40 -7.72 2.65
C MET A 19 7.02 -8.35 4.00
N MET A 20 5.82 -8.04 4.53
CA MET A 20 5.34 -8.62 5.78
C MET A 20 5.16 -10.13 5.68
N LEU A 21 4.55 -10.61 4.61
CA LEU A 21 4.34 -12.04 4.37
C LEU A 21 5.67 -12.79 4.19
N HIS A 22 6.61 -12.21 3.45
CA HIS A 22 7.96 -12.76 3.32
C HIS A 22 8.73 -12.79 4.64
N TYR A 23 8.65 -11.72 5.41
CA TYR A 23 9.31 -11.64 6.73
C TYR A 23 8.85 -12.74 7.69
N ALA A 24 7.58 -13.11 7.61
CA ALA A 24 6.98 -14.12 8.48
C ALA A 24 6.94 -15.53 7.87
N ASP A 25 7.56 -15.75 6.71
CA ASP A 25 7.54 -17.01 5.95
C ASP A 25 6.12 -17.54 5.72
N ILE A 26 5.15 -16.62 5.50
CA ILE A 26 3.76 -16.99 5.23
C ILE A 26 3.57 -17.11 3.72
N PRO A 27 3.20 -18.30 3.21
CA PRO A 27 2.96 -18.50 1.80
C PRO A 27 1.70 -17.76 1.33
N TYR A 28 1.77 -17.18 0.15
CA TYR A 28 0.65 -16.51 -0.50
C TYR A 28 0.80 -16.59 -2.02
N GLU A 29 -0.31 -16.45 -2.71
CA GLU A 29 -0.35 -16.30 -4.17
C GLU A 29 -0.44 -14.80 -4.51
N TYR A 30 0.44 -14.33 -5.41
CA TYR A 30 0.31 -12.99 -5.99
C TYR A 30 -0.25 -13.11 -7.40
N LYS A 31 -1.36 -12.44 -7.67
CA LYS A 31 -1.97 -12.40 -8.99
C LYS A 31 -2.17 -10.97 -9.48
N MET A 32 -1.90 -10.78 -10.75
CA MET A 32 -2.31 -9.57 -11.43
C MET A 32 -3.84 -9.55 -11.56
N VAL A 33 -4.43 -8.36 -11.48
CA VAL A 33 -5.89 -8.21 -11.54
C VAL A 33 -6.48 -8.83 -12.80
N TRP A 34 -5.82 -8.69 -13.95
CA TRP A 34 -6.28 -9.26 -15.23
C TRP A 34 -6.16 -10.79 -15.29
N ASP A 35 -5.18 -11.37 -14.60
CA ASP A 35 -5.02 -12.83 -14.52
C ASP A 35 -6.06 -13.45 -13.57
N HIS A 36 -6.43 -12.71 -12.52
CA HIS A 36 -7.43 -13.18 -11.56
C HIS A 36 -8.85 -13.10 -12.10
N TYR A 37 -9.20 -11.99 -12.74
CA TYR A 37 -10.58 -11.75 -13.24
C TYR A 37 -10.77 -12.12 -14.73
N GLY A 38 -9.71 -12.43 -15.45
CA GLY A 38 -9.76 -12.72 -16.89
C GLY A 38 -10.13 -11.50 -17.75
N SER A 39 -10.00 -10.28 -17.21
CA SER A 39 -10.42 -9.04 -17.85
C SER A 39 -9.55 -7.85 -17.43
N SER A 40 -9.58 -6.78 -18.22
CA SER A 40 -8.82 -5.57 -17.93
C SER A 40 -9.30 -4.88 -16.63
N TRP A 41 -8.40 -4.12 -15.97
CA TRP A 41 -8.78 -3.32 -14.80
C TRP A 41 -9.94 -2.36 -15.08
N ALA A 42 -9.98 -1.77 -16.26
CA ALA A 42 -11.05 -0.84 -16.64
C ALA A 42 -12.43 -1.49 -16.64
N GLU A 43 -12.50 -2.77 -17.01
CA GLU A 43 -13.74 -3.54 -17.05
C GLU A 43 -14.19 -4.01 -15.67
N VAL A 44 -13.28 -4.55 -14.87
CA VAL A 44 -13.61 -5.14 -13.56
C VAL A 44 -13.74 -4.11 -12.44
N LYS A 45 -13.12 -2.94 -12.59
CA LYS A 45 -13.05 -1.91 -11.55
C LYS A 45 -14.42 -1.55 -10.95
N LYS A 46 -15.47 -1.47 -11.79
CA LYS A 46 -16.83 -1.09 -11.37
C LYS A 46 -17.48 -2.11 -10.44
N ASP A 47 -17.07 -3.38 -10.51
CA ASP A 47 -17.62 -4.49 -9.76
C ASP A 47 -16.84 -4.74 -8.45
N ILE A 48 -15.73 -4.03 -8.26
CA ILE A 48 -14.88 -4.13 -7.06
C ILE A 48 -15.29 -3.06 -6.05
N ILE A 49 -15.55 -3.47 -4.83
CA ILE A 49 -15.86 -2.57 -3.70
C ILE A 49 -14.73 -1.54 -3.58
N PHE A 50 -15.10 -0.27 -3.44
CA PHE A 50 -14.21 0.90 -3.42
C PHE A 50 -13.48 1.20 -4.73
N ASN A 51 -13.64 0.42 -5.79
CA ASN A 51 -12.99 0.62 -7.10
C ASN A 51 -11.45 0.80 -6.98
N ARG A 52 -10.81 0.05 -6.09
CA ARG A 52 -9.38 0.20 -5.77
C ARG A 52 -8.69 -1.13 -5.55
N LEU A 53 -7.39 -1.12 -5.80
CA LEU A 53 -6.44 -2.18 -5.48
C LEU A 53 -5.46 -1.67 -4.40
N PRO A 54 -4.83 -2.54 -3.62
CA PRO A 54 -4.86 -4.01 -3.64
C PRO A 54 -6.13 -4.62 -3.04
N ILE A 55 -6.30 -5.94 -3.30
CA ILE A 55 -7.28 -6.81 -2.64
C ILE A 55 -6.53 -7.98 -2.02
N LEU A 56 -6.82 -8.30 -0.76
CA LEU A 56 -6.40 -9.55 -0.14
C LEU A 56 -7.60 -10.49 -0.05
N ILE A 57 -7.47 -11.67 -0.63
CA ILE A 57 -8.46 -12.74 -0.56
C ILE A 57 -7.93 -13.79 0.42
N ILE A 58 -8.79 -14.21 1.36
CA ILE A 58 -8.45 -15.16 2.41
C ILE A 58 -9.41 -16.34 2.30
N ASN A 59 -8.86 -17.55 2.15
CA ASN A 59 -9.62 -18.80 2.02
C ASN A 59 -10.72 -18.73 0.95
N GLU A 60 -10.45 -18.02 -0.16
CA GLU A 60 -11.30 -17.85 -1.34
C GLU A 60 -12.60 -17.05 -1.17
N ASP A 61 -13.09 -16.87 0.06
CA ASP A 61 -14.41 -16.29 0.35
C ASP A 61 -14.39 -14.95 1.08
N LYS A 62 -13.27 -14.58 1.71
CA LYS A 62 -13.14 -13.36 2.50
C LYS A 62 -12.24 -12.34 1.80
N TYR A 63 -12.76 -11.16 1.59
CA TYR A 63 -12.08 -10.10 0.87
C TYR A 63 -11.75 -8.94 1.79
N LEU A 64 -10.52 -8.43 1.72
CA LEU A 64 -10.10 -7.18 2.34
C LEU A 64 -9.60 -6.23 1.27
N TRP A 65 -10.02 -4.98 1.40
CA TRP A 65 -9.66 -3.88 0.53
C TRP A 65 -8.90 -2.83 1.32
N GLN A 66 -8.28 -1.89 0.63
CA GLN A 66 -7.45 -0.81 1.17
C GLN A 66 -6.12 -1.32 1.73
N SER A 67 -5.02 -0.79 1.19
CA SER A 67 -3.66 -1.22 1.57
C SER A 67 -3.42 -1.12 3.08
N ASN A 68 -3.88 -0.05 3.72
CA ASN A 68 -3.72 0.17 5.15
C ASN A 68 -4.48 -0.86 5.99
N THR A 69 -5.71 -1.21 5.58
CA THR A 69 -6.49 -2.28 6.23
C THR A 69 -5.83 -3.65 6.09
N ILE A 70 -5.31 -3.93 4.90
CA ILE A 70 -4.58 -5.18 4.63
C ILE A 70 -3.33 -5.27 5.53
N ILE A 71 -2.55 -4.20 5.64
CA ILE A 71 -1.35 -4.18 6.49
C ILE A 71 -1.72 -4.38 7.96
N ARG A 72 -2.76 -3.72 8.48
CA ARG A 72 -3.23 -3.93 9.86
C ARG A 72 -3.69 -5.37 10.11
N TYR A 73 -4.37 -5.99 9.16
CA TYR A 73 -4.73 -7.39 9.26
C TYR A 73 -3.48 -8.29 9.25
N LEU A 74 -2.58 -8.08 8.32
CA LEU A 74 -1.34 -8.85 8.22
C LEU A 74 -0.44 -8.65 9.44
N SER A 75 -0.43 -7.50 10.09
CA SER A 75 0.40 -7.27 11.29
C SER A 75 0.04 -8.21 12.44
N ASN A 76 -1.23 -8.59 12.58
CA ASN A 76 -1.64 -9.63 13.53
C ASN A 76 -1.13 -11.01 13.09
N LEU A 77 -1.26 -11.33 11.82
CA LEU A 77 -0.89 -12.63 11.26
C LEU A 77 0.62 -12.86 11.31
N THR A 78 1.40 -11.84 10.97
CA THR A 78 2.87 -11.87 10.95
C THR A 78 3.49 -11.63 12.34
N LYS A 79 2.67 -11.38 13.37
CA LYS A 79 3.11 -11.07 14.74
C LYS A 79 4.02 -9.83 14.82
N THR A 80 3.86 -8.90 13.90
CA THR A 80 4.58 -7.61 13.90
C THR A 80 3.82 -6.50 14.61
N LYS A 81 2.55 -6.76 14.98
CA LYS A 81 1.72 -5.80 15.70
C LYS A 81 2.25 -5.60 17.13
N PRO A 82 2.47 -4.35 17.59
CA PRO A 82 2.76 -4.09 18.99
C PRO A 82 1.64 -4.58 19.92
N SER A 83 2.02 -5.05 21.11
CA SER A 83 1.05 -5.46 22.13
C SER A 83 0.53 -4.31 22.97
N ASP A 84 1.31 -3.25 23.10
CA ASP A 84 0.94 -2.02 23.79
C ASP A 84 0.05 -1.15 22.91
N GLU A 85 -1.07 -0.68 23.46
CA GLU A 85 -2.06 0.10 22.71
C GLU A 85 -1.54 1.47 22.26
N PHE A 86 -0.69 2.11 23.07
CA PHE A 86 -0.09 3.39 22.70
C PHE A 86 0.92 3.21 21.56
N GLN A 87 1.78 2.19 21.64
CA GLN A 87 2.71 1.86 20.57
C GLN A 87 1.98 1.50 19.29
N LEU A 88 0.85 0.81 19.38
CA LEU A 88 0.02 0.50 18.22
C LEU A 88 -0.52 1.77 17.57
N ALA A 89 -1.08 2.68 18.36
CA ALA A 89 -1.58 3.96 17.88
C ALA A 89 -0.46 4.83 17.29
N TYR A 90 0.74 4.79 17.87
CA TYR A 90 1.90 5.48 17.35
C TYR A 90 2.34 4.92 15.99
N CYS A 91 2.40 3.59 15.84
CA CYS A 91 2.65 2.94 14.55
C CYS A 91 1.61 3.33 13.49
N ASP A 92 0.33 3.40 13.89
CA ASP A 92 -0.75 3.83 13.01
C ASP A 92 -0.56 5.28 12.55
N ALA A 93 -0.18 6.20 13.42
CA ALA A 93 0.09 7.59 13.07
C ALA A 93 1.26 7.71 12.06
N VAL A 94 2.34 6.95 12.26
CA VAL A 94 3.46 6.88 11.31
C VAL A 94 2.99 6.34 9.96
N PHE A 95 2.16 5.31 10.00
CA PHE A 95 1.65 4.65 8.81
C PHE A 95 0.72 5.55 7.99
N GLU A 96 -0.22 6.24 8.62
CA GLU A 96 -1.09 7.21 7.94
C GLU A 96 -0.28 8.38 7.36
N SER A 97 0.71 8.90 8.11
CA SER A 97 1.61 9.96 7.61
C SER A 97 2.44 9.50 6.41
N THR A 98 2.86 8.24 6.39
CA THR A 98 3.53 7.65 5.22
C THR A 98 2.59 7.60 4.01
N HIS A 99 1.34 7.23 4.22
CA HIS A 99 0.34 7.18 3.15
C HIS A 99 0.05 8.58 2.58
N GLU A 100 -0.04 9.59 3.42
CA GLU A 100 -0.18 11.00 3.00
C GLU A 100 1.02 11.44 2.15
N MET A 101 2.24 11.09 2.55
CA MET A 101 3.45 11.38 1.78
C MET A 101 3.43 10.71 0.40
N PHE A 102 2.98 9.47 0.31
CA PHE A 102 2.92 8.73 -0.96
C PHE A 102 1.72 9.07 -1.83
N SER A 103 0.66 9.65 -1.28
CA SER A 103 -0.55 10.00 -2.04
C SER A 103 -0.28 10.87 -3.27
N PRO A 104 0.55 11.94 -3.23
CA PRO A 104 0.86 12.75 -4.39
C PRO A 104 1.83 12.09 -5.39
N LEU A 105 2.54 11.02 -5.01
CA LEU A 105 3.48 10.33 -5.91
C LEU A 105 2.78 9.68 -7.09
N ASN A 106 1.68 9.01 -6.84
CA ASN A 106 0.99 8.23 -7.86
C ASN A 106 0.47 9.10 -9.03
N PRO A 107 -0.28 10.20 -8.80
CA PRO A 107 -0.66 11.10 -9.89
C PRO A 107 0.55 11.80 -10.54
N THR A 108 1.62 12.07 -9.80
CA THR A 108 2.81 12.74 -10.34
C THR A 108 3.61 11.83 -11.27
N ILE A 109 3.88 10.60 -10.86
CA ILE A 109 4.80 9.70 -11.57
C ILE A 109 4.05 8.88 -12.62
N ASN A 110 2.86 8.40 -12.30
CA ASN A 110 2.18 7.40 -13.14
C ASN A 110 1.09 7.97 -14.05
N MET A 111 0.63 9.21 -13.81
CA MET A 111 -0.54 9.77 -14.50
C MET A 111 -0.29 11.12 -15.16
N THR A 112 0.94 11.61 -15.21
CA THR A 112 1.27 12.87 -15.90
C THR A 112 2.44 12.68 -16.86
N PHE A 113 2.43 13.50 -17.92
CA PHE A 113 3.43 13.46 -18.99
C PHE A 113 3.87 14.88 -19.37
N GLY A 114 4.99 14.98 -20.07
CA GLY A 114 5.49 16.25 -20.62
C GLY A 114 5.83 17.28 -19.54
N GLU A 115 5.55 18.54 -19.79
CA GLU A 115 5.88 19.66 -18.89
C GLU A 115 5.18 19.57 -17.53
N LYS A 116 3.96 19.05 -17.49
CA LYS A 116 3.22 18.83 -16.24
C LYS A 116 3.93 17.78 -15.37
N TYR A 117 4.46 16.73 -15.96
CA TYR A 117 5.28 15.75 -15.24
C TYR A 117 6.52 16.41 -14.64
N ASN A 118 7.25 17.18 -15.43
CA ASN A 118 8.48 17.84 -14.99
C ASN A 118 8.21 18.83 -13.82
N SER A 119 7.15 19.62 -13.93
CA SER A 119 6.74 20.56 -12.88
C SER A 119 6.35 19.85 -11.60
N ASN A 120 5.52 18.81 -11.69
CA ASN A 120 5.08 18.01 -10.55
C ASN A 120 6.25 17.27 -9.89
N LYS A 121 7.15 16.70 -10.71
CA LYS A 121 8.35 16.02 -10.23
C LYS A 121 9.27 16.98 -9.47
N LYS A 122 9.47 18.19 -10.00
CA LYS A 122 10.27 19.22 -9.34
C LYS A 122 9.68 19.56 -7.97
N LYS A 123 8.39 19.87 -7.90
CA LYS A 123 7.69 20.17 -6.64
C LYS A 123 7.80 19.02 -5.64
N LEU A 124 7.66 17.77 -6.11
CA LEU A 124 7.78 16.61 -5.28
C LEU A 124 9.17 16.49 -4.66
N LEU A 125 10.22 16.63 -5.46
CA LEU A 125 11.61 16.42 -5.01
C LEU A 125 12.17 17.61 -4.22
N GLU A 126 11.75 18.82 -4.51
CA GLU A 126 12.29 20.04 -3.88
C GLU A 126 11.49 20.51 -2.65
N ASP A 127 10.22 20.10 -2.53
CA ASP A 127 9.32 20.56 -1.47
C ASP A 127 8.69 19.40 -0.68
N ILE A 128 7.89 18.57 -1.31
CA ILE A 128 7.05 17.58 -0.60
C ILE A 128 7.90 16.52 0.11
N LEU A 129 8.81 15.86 -0.61
CA LEU A 129 9.63 14.78 -0.04
C LEU A 129 10.59 15.26 1.04
N PRO A 130 11.35 16.35 0.87
CA PRO A 130 12.25 16.82 1.93
C PRO A 130 11.50 17.18 3.22
N ASN A 131 10.35 17.85 3.12
CA ASN A 131 9.55 18.22 4.29
C ASN A 131 9.00 16.98 5.01
N SER A 132 8.47 16.01 4.27
CA SER A 132 7.98 14.75 4.83
C SER A 132 9.10 13.94 5.48
N LEU A 133 10.22 13.78 4.80
CA LEU A 133 11.38 13.04 5.32
C LEU A 133 11.97 13.69 6.57
N ASN A 134 12.01 15.03 6.65
CA ASN A 134 12.44 15.74 7.86
C ASN A 134 11.50 15.45 9.04
N ASN A 135 10.20 15.29 8.81
CA ASN A 135 9.27 14.92 9.87
C ASN A 135 9.51 13.48 10.35
N PHE A 136 9.73 12.53 9.44
CA PHE A 136 10.10 11.17 9.82
C PHE A 136 11.46 11.10 10.53
N GLN A 137 12.43 11.93 10.14
CA GLN A 137 13.72 11.98 10.84
C GLN A 137 13.59 12.39 12.31
N LYS A 138 12.65 13.29 12.64
CA LYS A 138 12.38 13.66 14.05
C LYS A 138 11.88 12.47 14.87
N LEU A 139 11.14 11.55 14.27
CA LEU A 139 10.67 10.34 14.96
C LEU A 139 11.82 9.38 15.32
N LEU A 140 12.88 9.35 14.51
CA LEU A 140 14.04 8.50 14.76
C LEU A 140 15.01 9.07 15.80
N GLN A 141 14.83 10.33 16.18
CA GLN A 141 15.69 11.04 17.16
C GLN A 141 15.09 11.06 18.58
N ASN A 142 13.84 10.66 18.73
CA ASN A 142 13.13 10.52 19.98
C ASN A 142 13.04 9.05 20.42
#